data_6b623d83371d1d63e261672d49bb8b07
#
_entry.id   6b623d83371d1d63e261672d49bb8b07
#
_cell.length_a   1.000
_cell.length_b   1.000
_cell.length_c   1.000
_cell.angle_alpha   90.00
_cell.angle_beta   90.00
_cell.angle_gamma   90.00
#
_symmetry.space_group_name_H-M   'P 1'
#
loop_
_entity.id
_entity.type
_entity.pdbx_description
1 polymer ?
#
loop_
_entity_poly.entity_id
_entity_poly.type
_entity_poly.pdbx_seq_one_letter_code
_entity_poly.pdbx_strand_id
1 'polypeptide(L)'
;YTEKTEQFLQRVTHTQTWWTSTYDPSDTVPVSGIYRCTVCGKEITSNKNDPFPPQNHHQHNQKQNIKWQLIVRTDTNGDKFGV
;
A
#
# COMPACT_ATOMS: atom_id res chain seq x y z
N TYR A 1 -11.46 -5.05 7.47
CA TYR A 1 -12.70 -4.31 7.75
C TYR A 1 -13.80 -5.26 8.21
N THR A 2 -14.88 -4.69 8.72
CA THR A 2 -16.03 -5.46 9.18
C THR A 2 -17.25 -5.08 8.36
N GLU A 3 -18.35 -5.83 8.55
CA GLU A 3 -19.61 -5.50 7.88
C GLU A 3 -20.09 -4.09 8.23
N LYS A 4 -19.73 -3.59 9.42
CA LYS A 4 -20.14 -2.23 9.83
C LYS A 4 -19.27 -1.16 9.18
N THR A 5 -18.05 -1.47 8.82
CA THR A 5 -17.11 -0.49 8.25
C THR A 5 -16.99 -0.61 6.74
N GLU A 6 -17.52 -1.65 6.14
CA GLU A 6 -17.48 -1.85 4.70
C GLU A 6 -18.03 -0.65 3.93
N GLN A 7 -19.05 0.01 4.48
CA GLN A 7 -19.66 1.17 3.84
C GLN A 7 -18.69 2.34 3.63
N PHE A 8 -17.57 2.36 4.36
CA PHE A 8 -16.57 3.41 4.23
C PHE A 8 -15.48 3.06 3.24
N LEU A 9 -15.54 1.88 2.65
CA LEU A 9 -14.60 1.45 1.64
C LEU A 9 -15.24 1.58 0.26
N GLN A 10 -14.46 1.99 -0.71
CA GLN A 10 -14.94 2.14 -2.08
C GLN A 10 -14.06 1.32 -2.99
N ARG A 11 -14.70 0.49 -3.81
CA ARG A 11 -13.98 -0.19 -4.88
C ARG A 11 -13.73 0.80 -6.00
N VAL A 12 -12.49 0.87 -6.46
CA VAL A 12 -12.13 1.70 -7.61
C VAL A 12 -11.62 0.80 -8.72
N THR A 13 -11.93 1.19 -9.96
CA THR A 13 -11.42 0.52 -11.14
C THR A 13 -10.79 1.59 -12.00
N HIS A 14 -9.47 1.71 -11.92
CA HIS A 14 -8.83 2.68 -12.76
C HIS A 14 -7.35 2.42 -12.86
N THR A 15 -6.69 3.25 -13.62
CA THR A 15 -5.41 2.97 -14.19
C THR A 15 -4.27 3.79 -13.59
N GLN A 16 -4.50 4.44 -12.45
CA GLN A 16 -3.42 5.17 -11.80
C GLN A 16 -2.29 4.23 -11.45
N THR A 17 -1.07 4.68 -11.72
CA THR A 17 0.11 3.82 -11.61
C THR A 17 0.39 3.36 -10.19
N TRP A 18 -0.02 4.14 -9.18
CA TRP A 18 0.23 3.72 -7.80
C TRP A 18 -0.53 2.44 -7.40
N TRP A 19 -1.58 2.06 -8.13
CA TRP A 19 -2.30 0.81 -7.88
C TRP A 19 -1.63 -0.40 -8.52
N THR A 20 -0.94 -0.19 -9.63
CA THR A 20 -0.41 -1.30 -10.43
C THR A 20 1.09 -1.48 -10.29
N SER A 21 1.79 -0.49 -9.77
CA SER A 21 3.25 -0.56 -9.59
C SER A 21 3.61 -1.27 -8.30
N THR A 22 4.84 -1.77 -8.24
CA THR A 22 5.43 -2.25 -7.01
C THR A 22 6.60 -1.35 -6.62
N TYR A 23 6.88 -1.28 -5.33
CA TYR A 23 7.89 -0.36 -4.80
C TYR A 23 8.92 -1.11 -3.99
N ASP A 24 10.16 -0.66 -4.09
CA ASP A 24 11.27 -1.21 -3.34
C ASP A 24 11.37 -0.57 -1.96
N PRO A 25 12.03 -1.22 -0.99
CA PRO A 25 12.40 -0.57 0.25
C PRO A 25 13.15 0.73 -0.05
N SER A 26 12.88 1.76 0.72
CA SER A 26 13.45 3.10 0.59
C SER A 26 12.90 3.95 -0.55
N ASP A 27 12.09 3.39 -1.45
CA ASP A 27 11.38 4.20 -2.44
C ASP A 27 10.43 5.17 -1.71
N THR A 28 10.14 6.29 -2.35
CA THR A 28 9.19 7.26 -1.81
C THR A 28 7.76 6.78 -1.98
N VAL A 29 6.98 6.82 -0.91
CA VAL A 29 5.57 6.43 -0.93
C VAL A 29 4.77 7.43 -1.77
N PRO A 30 4.07 6.99 -2.82
CA PRO A 30 3.36 7.91 -3.71
C PRO A 30 2.05 8.42 -3.13
N VAL A 31 1.33 7.61 -2.40
CA VAL A 31 0.07 8.00 -1.74
C VAL A 31 -0.04 7.27 -0.42
N SER A 32 -0.70 7.90 0.55
CA SER A 32 -0.90 7.28 1.86
C SER A 32 -1.86 6.10 1.75
N GLY A 33 -1.58 5.01 2.47
CA GLY A 33 -2.44 3.86 2.46
C GLY A 33 -1.81 2.62 3.07
N ILE A 34 -2.42 1.49 2.80
CA ILE A 34 -1.94 0.19 3.23
C ILE A 34 -1.27 -0.48 2.04
N TYR A 35 -0.05 -0.95 2.27
CA TYR A 35 0.74 -1.65 1.27
C TYR A 35 1.00 -3.07 1.74
N ARG A 36 1.00 -3.99 0.78
CA ARG A 36 1.22 -5.41 1.05
C ARG A 36 2.47 -5.87 0.30
N CYS A 37 3.31 -6.64 0.97
CA CYS A 37 4.44 -7.28 0.31
C CYS A 37 3.92 -8.37 -0.63
N THR A 38 4.29 -8.29 -1.90
CA THR A 38 3.81 -9.25 -2.90
C THR A 38 4.38 -10.64 -2.70
N VAL A 39 5.45 -10.79 -1.92
CA VAL A 39 6.11 -12.06 -1.70
C VAL A 39 5.54 -12.78 -0.47
N CYS A 40 5.51 -12.12 0.67
CA CYS A 40 5.13 -12.78 1.93
C CYS A 40 3.75 -12.37 2.46
N GLY A 41 3.13 -11.35 1.88
CA GLY A 41 1.82 -10.88 2.30
C GLY A 41 1.80 -9.99 3.52
N LYS A 42 2.95 -9.61 4.06
CA LYS A 42 3.00 -8.71 5.20
C LYS A 42 2.51 -7.32 4.78
N GLU A 43 1.72 -6.67 5.65
CA GLU A 43 1.12 -5.38 5.35
C GLU A 43 1.67 -4.30 6.26
N ILE A 44 1.76 -3.09 5.71
CA ILE A 44 2.20 -1.90 6.43
C ILE A 44 1.29 -0.74 6.08
N THR A 45 1.25 0.26 6.96
CA THR A 45 0.68 1.56 6.65
C THR A 45 1.82 2.52 6.34
N SER A 46 1.66 3.33 5.31
CA SER A 46 2.69 4.30 4.90
C SER A 46 2.05 5.60 4.49
N ASN A 47 2.75 6.69 4.76
CA ASN A 47 2.28 8.03 4.43
C ASN A 47 2.99 8.56 3.20
N LYS A 48 2.25 9.33 2.42
CA LYS A 48 2.80 9.98 1.22
C LYS A 48 4.08 10.73 1.57
N ASN A 49 5.08 10.58 0.71
CA ASN A 49 6.41 11.20 0.79
C ASN A 49 7.36 10.57 1.81
N ASP A 50 6.90 9.66 2.64
CA ASP A 50 7.80 8.90 3.52
C ASP A 50 8.49 7.80 2.71
N PRO A 51 9.66 7.33 3.14
CA PRO A 51 10.28 6.17 2.51
C PRO A 51 9.58 4.88 2.94
N PHE A 52 9.52 3.90 2.05
CA PHE A 52 9.09 2.55 2.45
C PHE A 52 10.12 1.95 3.41
N PRO A 53 9.69 1.04 4.32
CA PRO A 53 10.61 0.43 5.27
C PRO A 53 11.80 -0.24 4.59
N PRO A 54 12.96 -0.23 5.21
CA PRO A 54 14.15 -0.85 4.63
C PRO A 54 14.02 -2.37 4.56
N GLN A 55 14.89 -2.99 3.76
CA GLN A 55 14.87 -4.43 3.53
C GLN A 55 14.92 -5.23 4.83
N ASN A 56 15.63 -4.74 5.85
CA ASN A 56 15.76 -5.44 7.13
C ASN A 56 14.59 -5.21 8.08
N HIS A 57 13.57 -4.45 7.69
CA HIS A 57 12.39 -4.22 8.51
C HIS A 57 11.64 -5.53 8.77
N HIS A 58 11.54 -6.38 7.77
CA HIS A 58 11.13 -7.76 7.93
C HIS A 58 11.84 -8.61 6.89
N GLN A 59 11.97 -9.88 7.16
CA GLN A 59 12.69 -10.77 6.26
C GLN A 59 11.79 -11.90 5.81
N HIS A 60 11.96 -12.31 4.56
CA HIS A 60 11.30 -13.46 3.99
C HIS A 60 12.15 -14.71 4.22
N ASN A 61 11.50 -15.86 4.29
CA ASN A 61 12.21 -17.12 4.26
C ASN A 61 12.79 -17.40 2.87
N GLN A 62 12.19 -16.83 1.83
CA GLN A 62 12.74 -16.91 0.49
C GLN A 62 13.75 -15.78 0.32
N LYS A 63 14.76 -16.02 -0.48
CA LYS A 63 15.79 -15.01 -0.77
C LYS A 63 15.31 -14.04 -1.85
N GLN A 64 14.14 -13.45 -1.63
CA GLN A 64 13.54 -12.51 -2.56
C GLN A 64 13.43 -11.14 -1.94
N ASN A 65 13.54 -10.12 -2.77
CA ASN A 65 13.42 -8.75 -2.32
C ASN A 65 11.99 -8.43 -1.91
N ILE A 66 11.86 -7.54 -0.94
CA ILE A 66 10.57 -7.00 -0.56
C ILE A 66 10.07 -6.11 -1.70
N LYS A 67 8.80 -6.32 -2.08
CA LYS A 67 8.13 -5.48 -3.09
C LYS A 67 6.77 -5.09 -2.55
N TRP A 68 6.55 -3.80 -2.37
CA TRP A 68 5.32 -3.27 -1.80
C TRP A 68 4.32 -2.91 -2.88
N GLN A 69 3.06 -3.25 -2.66
CA GLN A 69 1.96 -2.90 -3.57
C GLN A 69 0.81 -2.31 -2.77
N LEU A 70 0.27 -1.19 -3.26
CA LEU A 70 -0.89 -0.54 -2.63
C LEU A 70 -2.12 -1.43 -2.72
N ILE A 71 -2.78 -1.65 -1.59
CA ILE A 71 -4.02 -2.43 -1.56
C ILE A 71 -5.22 -1.61 -1.06
N VAL A 72 -5.00 -0.60 -0.23
CA VAL A 72 -6.06 0.31 0.21
C VAL A 72 -5.47 1.71 0.30
N ARG A 73 -6.06 2.66 -0.39
CA ARG A 73 -5.64 4.05 -0.32
C ARG A 73 -6.41 4.79 0.77
N THR A 74 -5.71 5.60 1.56
CA THR A 74 -6.33 6.43 2.57
C THR A 74 -6.93 7.68 1.92
N ASP A 75 -8.18 7.98 2.25
CA ASP A 75 -8.85 9.20 1.79
C ASP A 75 -8.42 10.35 2.69
N THR A 76 -7.30 10.95 2.36
CA THR A 76 -6.68 11.98 3.21
C THR A 76 -7.39 13.33 3.15
N ASN A 77 -8.28 13.51 2.17
CA ASN A 77 -9.05 14.76 2.04
C ASN A 77 -10.49 14.61 2.54
N GLY A 78 -10.96 13.38 2.76
CA GLY A 78 -12.31 13.14 3.23
C GLY A 78 -13.38 13.36 2.18
N ASP A 79 -13.05 13.33 0.91
CA ASP A 79 -13.98 13.64 -0.18
C ASP A 79 -14.26 12.48 -1.12
N LYS A 80 -13.76 11.29 -0.78
CA LYS A 80 -13.99 10.06 -1.55
C LYS A 80 -13.58 10.14 -3.01
N PHE A 81 -12.63 10.99 -3.36
CA PHE A 81 -12.17 10.96 -4.74
C PHE A 81 -11.43 9.64 -4.95
N GLY A 82 -12.00 8.78 -5.76
CA GLY A 82 -11.60 7.39 -5.83
C GLY A 82 -10.41 7.13 -6.73
N VAL A 83 -9.37 7.81 -6.53
CA VAL A 83 -8.21 7.60 -7.41
C VAL A 83 -6.97 7.09 -6.69
#